data_c27ee4c497909ca596ea36c2b5f2b8d2
#
_entry.id   c27ee4c497909ca596ea36c2b5f2b8d2
#
_cell.length_a   1.000
_cell.length_b   1.000
_cell.length_c   1.000
_cell.angle_alpha   90.00
_cell.angle_beta   90.00
_cell.angle_gamma   90.00
#
_symmetry.space_group_name_H-M   'P 1'
#
loop_
_entity.id
_entity.type
_entity.pdbx_description
1 polymer ?
#
loop_
_entity_poly.entity_id
_entity_poly.type
_entity_poly.pdbx_seq_one_letter_code
_entity_poly.pdbx_strand_id
1 'polypeptide(L)'
;MCIRDSYKSSDDIVIISLIEHIDAINNIEEIIKVKGIDVFFIAPMDLAASMGYVGDRDHPEVKEAIARAEACIKKSHGSLGGLCLSASEGNDKIQNGYQVLLMGFDLLLMEVGVRSMLDGLNR
;
A
#
# COMPACT_ATOMS: atom_id res chain seq x y z
N MET A 1 17.50 0.19 -29.97
CA MET A 1 16.64 0.94 -29.01
C MET A 1 16.54 2.38 -29.51
N CYS A 2 15.40 2.77 -30.04
CA CYS A 2 15.23 4.12 -30.61
C CYS A 2 15.03 5.13 -29.51
N ILE A 3 15.89 6.14 -29.43
CA ILE A 3 15.81 7.29 -28.50
C ILE A 3 14.41 7.95 -28.54
N ARG A 4 13.72 7.84 -29.67
CA ARG A 4 12.38 8.38 -29.90
C ARG A 4 11.29 7.72 -29.02
N ASP A 5 11.49 6.46 -28.60
CA ASP A 5 10.54 5.73 -27.76
C ASP A 5 10.74 6.04 -26.27
N SER A 6 11.94 6.48 -25.87
CA SER A 6 12.24 6.82 -24.48
C SER A 6 11.59 8.14 -24.01
N TYR A 7 11.36 9.10 -24.92
CA TYR A 7 10.69 10.36 -24.56
C TYR A 7 9.17 10.23 -24.42
N LYS A 8 8.56 9.24 -25.09
CA LYS A 8 7.12 8.97 -24.96
C LYS A 8 6.79 8.03 -23.82
N SER A 9 7.73 7.16 -23.43
CA SER A 9 7.50 6.20 -22.34
C SER A 9 7.55 6.83 -20.94
N SER A 10 8.09 8.05 -20.79
CA SER A 10 8.11 8.73 -19.49
C SER A 10 6.72 9.27 -19.09
N ASP A 11 5.86 9.56 -20.06
CA ASP A 11 4.52 10.10 -19.80
C ASP A 11 3.53 8.99 -19.36
N ASP A 12 3.89 7.71 -19.60
CA ASP A 12 3.08 6.54 -19.28
C ASP A 12 3.55 5.82 -17.99
N ILE A 13 4.55 6.37 -17.28
CA ILE A 13 5.07 5.79 -16.04
C ILE A 13 4.20 6.24 -14.86
N VAL A 14 3.72 5.27 -14.06
CA VAL A 14 3.06 5.52 -12.78
C VAL A 14 4.10 5.47 -11.66
N ILE A 15 4.22 6.55 -10.91
CA ILE A 15 5.13 6.64 -9.76
C ILE A 15 4.36 6.37 -8.48
N ILE A 16 4.73 5.28 -7.80
CA ILE A 16 4.16 4.89 -6.52
C ILE A 16 5.17 5.15 -5.41
N SER A 17 4.85 6.03 -4.48
CA SER A 17 5.66 6.29 -3.28
C SER A 17 5.15 5.47 -2.11
N LEU A 18 6.03 4.67 -1.49
CA LEU A 18 5.71 3.89 -0.29
C LEU A 18 5.76 4.78 0.95
N ILE A 19 4.71 4.72 1.75
CA ILE A 19 4.58 5.37 3.06
C ILE A 19 4.66 4.26 4.11
N GLU A 20 5.89 3.97 4.55
CA GLU A 20 6.23 2.77 5.33
C GLU A 20 7.08 3.06 6.57
N HIS A 21 7.38 4.32 6.84
CA HIS A 21 8.19 4.74 7.99
C HIS A 21 7.49 5.86 8.76
N ILE A 22 7.64 5.87 10.08
CA ILE A 22 7.01 6.88 10.94
C ILE A 22 7.43 8.31 10.58
N ASP A 23 8.66 8.51 10.10
CA ASP A 23 9.10 9.81 9.64
C ASP A 23 8.34 10.29 8.39
N ALA A 24 7.94 9.37 7.50
CA ALA A 24 7.09 9.71 6.37
C ALA A 24 5.71 10.17 6.84
N ILE A 25 5.15 9.51 7.87
CA ILE A 25 3.89 9.95 8.48
C ILE A 25 4.03 11.33 9.12
N ASN A 26 5.15 11.59 9.80
CA ASN A 26 5.39 12.88 10.44
C ASN A 26 5.58 14.02 9.43
N ASN A 27 6.05 13.70 8.23
CA ASN A 27 6.27 14.66 7.14
C ASN A 27 5.22 14.55 6.02
N ILE A 28 4.10 13.88 6.26
CA ILE A 28 3.14 13.54 5.21
C ILE A 28 2.61 14.76 4.46
N GLU A 29 2.39 15.88 5.15
CA GLU A 29 1.90 17.12 4.54
C GLU A 29 2.87 17.72 3.52
N GLU A 30 4.17 17.53 3.68
CA GLU A 30 5.17 17.97 2.71
C GLU A 30 5.32 16.94 1.57
N ILE A 31 5.29 15.65 1.91
CA ILE A 31 5.41 14.56 0.92
C ILE A 31 4.28 14.63 -0.10
N ILE A 32 3.04 14.86 0.31
CA ILE A 32 1.89 14.93 -0.60
C ILE A 32 1.89 16.15 -1.54
N LYS A 33 2.74 17.15 -1.31
CA LYS A 33 2.93 18.30 -2.20
C LYS A 33 3.89 18.02 -3.35
N VAL A 34 4.67 16.94 -3.26
CA VAL A 34 5.65 16.58 -4.30
C VAL A 34 4.93 16.21 -5.58
N LYS A 35 5.18 16.96 -6.65
CA LYS A 35 4.56 16.71 -7.96
C LYS A 35 5.21 15.51 -8.64
N GLY A 36 4.41 14.80 -9.44
CA GLY A 36 4.87 13.63 -10.20
C GLY A 36 4.78 12.31 -9.44
N ILE A 37 4.26 12.31 -8.21
CA ILE A 37 3.87 11.09 -7.51
C ILE A 37 2.40 10.86 -7.78
N ASP A 38 2.07 9.72 -8.40
CA ASP A 38 0.70 9.38 -8.78
C ASP A 38 -0.05 8.65 -7.66
N VAL A 39 0.69 7.84 -6.88
CA VAL A 39 0.12 7.01 -5.80
C VAL A 39 0.96 7.14 -4.53
N PHE A 40 0.32 7.43 -3.42
CA PHE A 40 0.88 7.31 -2.08
C PHE A 40 0.37 6.00 -1.46
N PHE A 41 1.27 5.02 -1.38
CA PHE A 41 0.93 3.66 -0.99
C PHE A 41 1.34 3.39 0.46
N ILE A 42 0.38 3.14 1.34
CA ILE A 42 0.64 2.83 2.75
C ILE A 42 0.98 1.34 2.90
N ALA A 43 2.14 1.06 3.51
CA ALA A 43 2.63 -0.29 3.82
C ALA A 43 2.58 -0.53 5.35
N PRO A 44 1.49 -1.11 5.88
CA PRO A 44 1.25 -1.18 7.32
C PRO A 44 2.25 -2.03 8.11
N MET A 45 2.79 -3.09 7.50
CA MET A 45 3.74 -3.98 8.17
C MET A 45 5.08 -3.28 8.44
N ASP A 46 5.60 -2.59 7.42
CA ASP A 46 6.87 -1.88 7.50
C ASP A 46 6.73 -0.64 8.38
N LEU A 47 5.60 0.05 8.29
CA LEU A 47 5.28 1.15 9.19
C LEU A 47 5.25 0.68 10.65
N ALA A 48 4.58 -0.42 10.96
CA ALA A 48 4.55 -1.00 12.30
C ALA A 48 5.97 -1.34 12.79
N ALA A 49 6.79 -1.95 11.92
CA ALA A 49 8.18 -2.25 12.25
C ALA A 49 8.99 -0.97 12.55
N SER A 50 8.81 0.09 11.76
CA SER A 50 9.48 1.39 11.98
C SER A 50 9.09 2.06 13.31
N MET A 51 7.88 1.75 13.80
CA MET A 51 7.35 2.24 15.07
C MET A 51 7.72 1.35 16.27
N GLY A 52 8.42 0.21 16.04
CA GLY A 52 8.79 -0.75 17.08
C GLY A 52 7.76 -1.86 17.32
N TYR A 53 6.69 -1.93 16.54
CA TYR A 53 5.60 -2.90 16.64
C TYR A 53 5.75 -4.00 15.57
N VAL A 54 6.92 -4.65 15.52
CA VAL A 54 7.23 -5.67 14.51
C VAL A 54 6.18 -6.79 14.51
N GLY A 55 5.54 -7.02 13.36
CA GLY A 55 4.51 -8.05 13.18
C GLY A 55 3.11 -7.67 13.67
N ASP A 56 2.94 -6.52 14.31
CA ASP A 56 1.64 -6.04 14.83
C ASP A 56 1.17 -4.77 14.07
N ARG A 57 0.72 -4.95 12.83
CA ARG A 57 0.13 -3.87 12.03
C ARG A 57 -1.20 -3.35 12.58
N ASP A 58 -1.80 -4.11 13.50
CA ASP A 58 -3.08 -3.79 14.09
C ASP A 58 -2.97 -3.01 15.40
N HIS A 59 -1.75 -2.72 15.85
CA HIS A 59 -1.50 -1.91 17.05
C HIS A 59 -2.22 -0.56 16.96
N PRO A 60 -2.85 -0.07 18.06
CA PRO A 60 -3.61 1.18 18.05
C PRO A 60 -2.86 2.39 17.50
N GLU A 61 -1.59 2.57 17.89
CA GLU A 61 -0.76 3.69 17.44
C GLU A 61 -0.44 3.60 15.93
N VAL A 62 -0.26 2.38 15.40
CA VAL A 62 -0.07 2.15 13.96
C VAL A 62 -1.33 2.53 13.19
N LYS A 63 -2.51 2.11 13.68
CA LYS A 63 -3.80 2.47 13.08
C LYS A 63 -4.04 3.98 13.10
N GLU A 64 -3.68 4.66 14.18
CA GLU A 64 -3.76 6.12 14.27
C GLU A 64 -2.85 6.81 13.26
N ALA A 65 -1.60 6.34 13.13
CA ALA A 65 -0.65 6.84 12.15
C ALA A 65 -1.17 6.66 10.71
N ILE A 66 -1.72 5.48 10.39
CA ILE A 66 -2.35 5.18 9.10
C ILE A 66 -3.53 6.13 8.84
N ALA A 67 -4.44 6.28 9.80
CA ALA A 67 -5.60 7.16 9.65
C ALA A 67 -5.20 8.62 9.39
N ARG A 68 -4.13 9.11 10.03
CA ARG A 68 -3.57 10.43 9.77
C ARG A 68 -3.05 10.56 8.35
N ALA A 69 -2.30 9.57 7.86
CA ALA A 69 -1.80 9.56 6.49
C ALA A 69 -2.94 9.52 5.48
N GLU A 70 -3.92 8.63 5.66
CA GLU A 70 -5.11 8.54 4.81
C GLU A 70 -5.84 9.88 4.69
N ALA A 71 -6.06 10.56 5.83
CA ALA A 71 -6.75 11.84 5.84
C ALA A 71 -5.99 12.94 5.07
N CYS A 72 -4.66 12.91 5.08
CA CYS A 72 -3.82 13.84 4.32
C CYS A 72 -3.81 13.47 2.83
N ILE A 73 -3.57 12.20 2.49
CA ILE A 73 -3.48 11.72 1.10
C ILE A 73 -4.80 11.95 0.35
N LYS A 74 -5.94 11.69 0.98
CA LYS A 74 -7.29 11.92 0.39
C LYS A 74 -7.55 13.38 -0.01
N LYS A 75 -6.79 14.33 0.53
CA LYS A 75 -6.86 15.75 0.19
C LYS A 75 -5.82 16.18 -0.85
N SER A 76 -4.93 15.28 -1.22
CA SER A 76 -3.85 15.54 -2.17
C SER A 76 -4.29 15.32 -3.63
N HIS A 77 -3.34 15.54 -4.54
CA HIS A 77 -3.53 15.25 -5.97
C HIS A 77 -3.34 13.77 -6.33
N GLY A 78 -2.63 13.00 -5.48
CA GLY A 78 -2.30 11.60 -5.73
C GLY A 78 -3.37 10.65 -5.20
N SER A 79 -3.36 9.45 -5.73
CA SER A 79 -4.25 8.36 -5.33
C SER A 79 -3.78 7.70 -4.05
N LEU A 80 -4.72 7.28 -3.20
CA LEU A 80 -4.43 6.48 -2.01
C LEU A 80 -4.29 5.01 -2.41
N GLY A 81 -3.15 4.40 -2.06
CA GLY A 81 -2.86 2.99 -2.30
C GLY A 81 -2.60 2.19 -1.04
N GLY A 82 -2.77 0.88 -1.09
CA GLY A 82 -2.49 0.01 0.03
C GLY A 82 -2.57 -1.48 -0.28
N LEU A 83 -2.00 -2.28 0.63
CA LEU A 83 -2.04 -3.74 0.60
C LEU A 83 -3.33 -4.25 1.22
N CYS A 84 -3.92 -5.30 0.65
CA CYS A 84 -4.98 -6.09 1.25
C CYS A 84 -4.72 -7.58 1.03
N LEU A 85 -5.03 -8.37 2.04
CA LEU A 85 -4.75 -9.82 2.07
C LEU A 85 -6.01 -10.66 1.88
N SER A 86 -7.17 -10.01 1.76
CA SER A 86 -8.46 -10.66 1.50
C SER A 86 -9.38 -9.74 0.70
N ALA A 87 -10.39 -10.34 0.07
CA ALA A 87 -11.42 -9.58 -0.64
C ALA A 87 -12.24 -8.69 0.31
N SER A 88 -12.47 -9.11 1.54
CA SER A 88 -13.16 -8.29 2.56
C SER A 88 -12.36 -7.03 2.87
N GLU A 89 -11.06 -7.19 3.19
CA GLU A 89 -10.16 -6.05 3.44
C GLU A 89 -10.07 -5.12 2.22
N GLY A 90 -10.05 -5.68 1.01
CA GLY A 90 -10.06 -4.89 -0.22
C GLY A 90 -11.34 -4.07 -0.38
N ASN A 91 -12.50 -4.66 -0.11
CA ASN A 91 -13.77 -3.95 -0.17
C ASN A 91 -13.85 -2.82 0.87
N ASP A 92 -13.38 -3.08 2.09
CA ASP A 92 -13.33 -2.05 3.14
C ASP A 92 -12.42 -0.88 2.74
N LYS A 93 -11.25 -1.17 2.13
CA LYS A 93 -10.35 -0.14 1.61
C LYS A 93 -10.99 0.68 0.49
N ILE A 94 -11.67 0.03 -0.47
CA ILE A 94 -12.40 0.73 -1.54
C ILE A 94 -13.44 1.68 -0.96
N GLN A 95 -14.23 1.23 0.01
CA GLN A 95 -15.22 2.07 0.69
C GLN A 95 -14.57 3.23 1.44
N ASN A 96 -13.34 3.03 1.93
CA ASN A 96 -12.53 4.06 2.57
C ASN A 96 -11.72 4.92 1.59
N GLY A 97 -11.99 4.84 0.28
CA GLY A 97 -11.43 5.73 -0.74
C GLY A 97 -10.05 5.35 -1.24
N TYR A 98 -9.62 4.12 -1.05
CA TYR A 98 -8.44 3.58 -1.72
C TYR A 98 -8.72 3.34 -3.20
N GLN A 99 -7.81 3.78 -4.06
CA GLN A 99 -7.94 3.70 -5.51
C GLN A 99 -6.97 2.68 -6.12
N VAL A 100 -5.87 2.38 -5.42
CA VAL A 100 -4.88 1.40 -5.86
C VAL A 100 -4.71 0.34 -4.76
N LEU A 101 -4.98 -0.92 -5.11
CA LEU A 101 -4.89 -2.04 -4.19
C LEU A 101 -3.89 -3.07 -4.69
N LEU A 102 -2.94 -3.45 -3.84
CA LEU A 102 -2.13 -4.63 -4.02
C LEU A 102 -2.84 -5.81 -3.32
N MET A 103 -3.33 -6.77 -4.11
CA MET A 103 -4.09 -7.93 -3.63
C MET A 103 -3.16 -9.10 -3.31
N GLY A 104 -2.51 -9.04 -2.12
CA GLY A 104 -1.56 -10.07 -1.71
C GLY A 104 -0.19 -9.97 -2.39
N PHE A 105 0.60 -11.00 -2.22
CA PHE A 105 1.92 -11.18 -2.84
C PHE A 105 2.14 -12.67 -3.13
N ASP A 106 3.14 -13.00 -3.94
CA ASP A 106 3.39 -14.32 -4.50
C ASP A 106 3.46 -15.43 -3.43
N LEU A 107 4.25 -15.26 -2.38
CA LEU A 107 4.39 -16.24 -1.30
C LEU A 107 3.06 -16.50 -0.59
N LEU A 108 2.29 -15.45 -0.28
CA LEU A 108 0.98 -15.60 0.35
C LEU A 108 0.02 -16.36 -0.56
N LEU A 109 -0.04 -16.01 -1.83
CA LEU A 109 -0.93 -16.66 -2.79
C LEU A 109 -0.56 -18.14 -2.98
N MET A 110 0.74 -18.46 -3.03
CA MET A 110 1.21 -19.84 -3.07
C MET A 110 0.83 -20.61 -1.80
N GLU A 111 1.06 -20.03 -0.62
CA GLU A 111 0.73 -20.66 0.66
C GLU A 111 -0.78 -20.95 0.76
N VAL A 112 -1.62 -19.97 0.46
CA VAL A 112 -3.07 -20.13 0.47
C VAL A 112 -3.52 -21.21 -0.50
N GLY A 113 -2.95 -21.25 -1.71
CA GLY A 113 -3.24 -22.26 -2.70
C GLY A 113 -2.87 -23.66 -2.22
N VAL A 114 -1.66 -23.84 -1.68
CA VAL A 114 -1.20 -25.15 -1.16
C VAL A 114 -2.04 -25.59 0.03
N ARG A 115 -2.32 -24.70 1.00
CA ARG A 115 -3.18 -25.03 2.16
C ARG A 115 -4.57 -25.48 1.69
N SER A 116 -5.20 -24.75 0.78
CA SER A 116 -6.51 -25.10 0.24
C SER A 116 -6.53 -26.52 -0.40
N MET A 117 -5.46 -26.89 -1.10
CA MET A 117 -5.33 -28.24 -1.67
C MET A 117 -5.14 -29.32 -0.59
N LEU A 118 -4.35 -29.04 0.44
CA LEU A 118 -4.09 -29.96 1.56
C LEU A 118 -5.33 -30.16 2.46
N ASP A 119 -6.08 -29.12 2.71
CA ASP A 119 -7.31 -29.15 3.54
C ASP A 119 -8.42 -29.97 2.85
N GLY A 120 -8.38 -30.10 1.53
CA GLY A 120 -9.27 -30.96 0.75
C GLY A 120 -8.93 -32.46 0.78
N LEU A 121 -7.79 -32.84 1.38
CA LEU A 121 -7.40 -34.25 1.50
C LEU A 121 -8.04 -34.91 2.72
N ASN A 122 -8.81 -35.96 2.49
CA ASN A 122 -9.28 -36.85 3.56
C ASN A 122 -8.09 -37.70 4.03
N ARG A 123 -7.56 -37.44 5.22
CA ARG A 123 -6.52 -38.24 5.89
C ARG A 123 -7.17 -39.16 6.89
#